data_bf347c13613be6fdb6f644ff1a6d8957
#
_entry.id   bf347c13613be6fdb6f644ff1a6d8957
#
_cell.length_a   1.000
_cell.length_b   1.000
_cell.length_c   1.000
_cell.angle_alpha   90.00
_cell.angle_beta   90.00
_cell.angle_gamma   90.00
#
_symmetry.space_group_name_H-M   'P 1'
#
loop_
_entity.id
_entity.type
_entity.pdbx_description
1 polymer ?
#
loop_
_entity_poly.entity_id
_entity_poly.type
_entity_poly.pdbx_seq_one_letter_code
_entity_poly.pdbx_strand_id
1 'polypeptide(L)'
;AGAAVSQVWTNNVEGVKCNTQTSTGSFQNCQDVSTGEVDVAVATSDVVLNAYNGTGKFADIGKLDNLRVIGAVYTSVLSGVTLKSSGLTYIHDLLGKRVAVGPAASATENATLAAFGGMGIDSSNTSLENLGLGDGADSVGDGILDAAFGFAGLPIGGQLNLAATKEIQVLDMTQEEIDKVLAGNAAYIQTKIPAGTYTGQDNDDKTFGV
;
A
#
# COMPACT_ATOMS: atom_id res chain seq x y z
N ALA A 1 -11.84 2.39 -5.72
CA ALA A 1 -12.70 2.83 -4.61
C ALA A 1 -13.45 4.12 -4.98
N GLY A 2 -12.78 5.22 -5.38
CA GLY A 2 -13.42 6.51 -5.64
C GLY A 2 -14.61 6.47 -6.60
N ALA A 3 -14.48 5.79 -7.74
CA ALA A 3 -15.58 5.66 -8.71
C ALA A 3 -16.84 5.00 -8.11
N ALA A 4 -16.65 3.97 -7.27
CA ALA A 4 -17.79 3.30 -6.61
C ALA A 4 -18.50 4.24 -5.61
N VAL A 5 -17.73 4.98 -4.81
CA VAL A 5 -18.28 5.98 -3.88
C VAL A 5 -19.03 7.08 -4.64
N SER A 6 -18.44 7.62 -5.71
CA SER A 6 -19.05 8.64 -6.57
C SER A 6 -20.38 8.17 -7.15
N GLN A 7 -20.46 6.92 -7.61
CA GLN A 7 -21.67 6.34 -8.16
C GLN A 7 -22.76 6.18 -7.08
N VAL A 8 -22.39 5.70 -5.89
CA VAL A 8 -23.33 5.58 -4.77
C VAL A 8 -23.89 6.94 -4.38
N TRP A 9 -23.06 7.96 -4.24
CA TRP A 9 -23.52 9.30 -3.88
C TRP A 9 -24.40 9.93 -4.96
N THR A 10 -23.98 9.86 -6.22
CA THR A 10 -24.80 10.39 -7.34
C THR A 10 -26.17 9.74 -7.42
N ASN A 11 -26.27 8.44 -7.10
CA ASN A 11 -27.53 7.71 -7.21
C ASN A 11 -28.43 7.82 -5.98
N ASN A 12 -27.90 8.16 -4.79
CA ASN A 12 -28.64 8.07 -3.54
C ASN A 12 -28.69 9.38 -2.74
N VAL A 13 -27.95 10.41 -3.12
CA VAL A 13 -27.94 11.69 -2.39
C VAL A 13 -28.54 12.78 -3.29
N GLU A 14 -29.69 13.30 -2.90
CA GLU A 14 -30.37 14.35 -3.66
C GLU A 14 -29.50 15.60 -3.79
N GLY A 15 -29.42 16.16 -5.00
CA GLY A 15 -28.63 17.34 -5.29
C GLY A 15 -27.12 17.12 -5.45
N VAL A 16 -26.64 15.87 -5.29
CA VAL A 16 -25.24 15.53 -5.46
C VAL A 16 -25.00 14.85 -6.80
N LYS A 17 -24.06 15.38 -7.57
CA LYS A 17 -23.54 14.79 -8.81
C LYS A 17 -22.02 14.73 -8.74
N CYS A 18 -21.47 13.53 -8.70
CA CYS A 18 -20.04 13.32 -8.62
C CYS A 18 -19.41 13.05 -10.00
N ASN A 19 -18.29 13.70 -10.28
CA ASN A 19 -17.41 13.38 -11.40
C ASN A 19 -16.13 12.77 -10.84
N THR A 20 -15.73 11.59 -11.35
CA THR A 20 -14.54 10.89 -10.86
C THR A 20 -13.33 11.22 -11.73
N GLN A 21 -12.22 11.53 -11.08
CA GLN A 21 -10.91 11.71 -11.71
C GLN A 21 -9.95 10.64 -11.20
N THR A 22 -8.98 10.28 -12.03
CA THR A 22 -7.86 9.40 -11.64
C THR A 22 -6.69 10.24 -11.13
N SER A 23 -5.93 9.71 -10.19
CA SER A 23 -4.73 10.34 -9.63
C SER A 23 -3.60 9.33 -9.50
N THR A 24 -2.40 9.79 -9.17
CA THR A 24 -1.25 8.94 -8.91
C THR A 24 -1.33 8.24 -7.55
N GLY A 25 -2.19 8.70 -6.62
CA GLY A 25 -2.40 8.07 -5.32
C GLY A 25 -2.66 9.03 -4.16
N SER A 26 -2.54 8.52 -2.95
CA SER A 26 -2.93 9.25 -1.72
C SER A 26 -2.20 10.57 -1.52
N PHE A 27 -0.94 10.68 -1.91
CA PHE A 27 -0.16 11.93 -1.80
C PHE A 27 -0.79 13.06 -2.62
N GLN A 28 -1.01 12.82 -3.92
CA GLN A 28 -1.68 13.79 -4.81
C GLN A 28 -3.09 14.09 -4.30
N ASN A 29 -3.85 13.08 -3.90
CA ASN A 29 -5.22 13.26 -3.42
C ASN A 29 -5.31 14.20 -2.22
N CYS A 30 -4.38 14.14 -1.28
CA CYS A 30 -4.33 15.07 -0.15
C CYS A 30 -4.04 16.51 -0.61
N GLN A 31 -3.16 16.70 -1.59
CA GLN A 31 -2.85 18.01 -2.14
C GLN A 31 -4.06 18.60 -2.89
N ASP A 32 -4.68 17.83 -3.78
CA ASP A 32 -5.79 18.26 -4.62
C ASP A 32 -7.02 18.68 -3.76
N VAL A 33 -7.30 17.94 -2.68
CA VAL A 33 -8.34 18.33 -1.71
C VAL A 33 -7.94 19.58 -0.95
N SER A 34 -6.69 19.68 -0.51
CA SER A 34 -6.21 20.85 0.24
C SER A 34 -6.22 22.15 -0.57
N THR A 35 -5.96 22.06 -1.87
CA THR A 35 -5.99 23.22 -2.79
C THR A 35 -7.38 23.51 -3.34
N GLY A 36 -8.36 22.62 -3.13
CA GLY A 36 -9.71 22.74 -3.66
C GLY A 36 -9.83 22.34 -5.14
N GLU A 37 -8.83 21.64 -5.70
CA GLU A 37 -8.88 21.08 -7.05
C GLU A 37 -9.93 19.98 -7.17
N VAL A 38 -10.11 19.20 -6.09
CA VAL A 38 -11.21 18.26 -5.91
C VAL A 38 -11.88 18.46 -4.55
N ASP A 39 -13.18 18.18 -4.47
CA ASP A 39 -13.94 18.35 -3.24
C ASP A 39 -13.68 17.21 -2.23
N VAL A 40 -13.49 15.99 -2.73
CA VAL A 40 -13.33 14.77 -1.92
C VAL A 40 -12.38 13.79 -2.63
N ALA A 41 -11.56 13.10 -1.85
CA ALA A 41 -10.68 12.05 -2.37
C ALA A 41 -10.59 10.85 -1.42
N VAL A 42 -10.17 9.71 -1.94
CA VAL A 42 -9.82 8.52 -1.13
C VAL A 42 -8.32 8.50 -0.91
N ALA A 43 -7.91 8.46 0.35
CA ALA A 43 -6.51 8.39 0.74
C ALA A 43 -6.36 7.45 1.95
N THR A 44 -5.17 6.90 2.15
CA THR A 44 -4.88 6.07 3.32
C THR A 44 -4.61 6.96 4.54
N SER A 45 -4.99 6.51 5.72
CA SER A 45 -4.94 7.31 6.96
C SER A 45 -3.51 7.69 7.36
N ASP A 46 -2.51 6.86 7.06
CA ASP A 46 -1.09 7.16 7.28
C ASP A 46 -0.61 8.37 6.45
N VAL A 47 -1.00 8.42 5.17
CA VAL A 47 -0.68 9.54 4.28
C VAL A 47 -1.44 10.80 4.68
N VAL A 48 -2.72 10.67 5.06
CA VAL A 48 -3.53 11.80 5.56
C VAL A 48 -2.93 12.38 6.85
N LEU A 49 -2.47 11.52 7.77
CA LEU A 49 -1.81 11.94 9.00
C LEU A 49 -0.50 12.69 8.72
N ASN A 50 0.31 12.16 7.79
CA ASN A 50 1.53 12.83 7.36
C ASN A 50 1.24 14.19 6.70
N ALA A 51 0.22 14.28 5.84
CA ALA A 51 -0.20 15.52 5.20
C ALA A 51 -0.66 16.57 6.23
N TYR A 52 -1.51 16.17 7.17
CA TYR A 52 -2.01 17.05 8.22
C TYR A 52 -0.90 17.59 9.13
N ASN A 53 0.11 16.76 9.45
CA ASN A 53 1.23 17.12 10.29
C ASN A 53 2.40 17.78 9.55
N GLY A 54 2.44 17.75 8.21
CA GLY A 54 3.58 18.21 7.41
C GLY A 54 4.81 17.33 7.61
N THR A 55 4.63 16.00 7.64
CA THR A 55 5.72 15.03 7.86
C THR A 55 5.88 14.09 6.66
N GLY A 56 6.94 13.26 6.66
CA GLY A 56 7.23 12.37 5.54
C GLY A 56 7.40 13.15 4.23
N LYS A 57 6.75 12.72 3.16
CA LYS A 57 6.81 13.39 1.85
C LYS A 57 6.22 14.81 1.84
N PHE A 58 5.51 15.22 2.89
CA PHE A 58 4.96 16.58 3.03
C PHE A 58 5.88 17.53 3.80
N ALA A 59 7.07 17.10 4.25
CA ALA A 59 7.97 17.94 5.04
C ALA A 59 8.36 19.25 4.33
N ASP A 60 8.61 19.19 3.02
CA ASP A 60 8.96 20.38 2.20
C ASP A 60 7.73 21.19 1.77
N ILE A 61 6.54 20.60 1.79
CA ILE A 61 5.28 21.25 1.38
C ILE A 61 4.66 21.97 2.57
N GLY A 62 4.85 21.43 3.77
CA GLY A 62 4.22 21.91 5.00
C GLY A 62 2.91 21.20 5.32
N LYS A 63 2.23 21.70 6.34
CA LYS A 63 0.97 21.13 6.84
C LYS A 63 -0.20 21.42 5.90
N LEU A 64 -1.00 20.42 5.63
CA LEU A 64 -2.31 20.53 4.97
C LEU A 64 -3.42 20.44 6.05
N ASP A 65 -3.45 21.41 6.95
CA ASP A 65 -4.28 21.41 8.17
C ASP A 65 -5.78 21.71 7.91
N ASN A 66 -6.13 22.03 6.66
CA ASN A 66 -7.51 22.18 6.18
C ASN A 66 -8.16 20.85 5.77
N LEU A 67 -7.43 19.73 5.73
CA LEU A 67 -8.00 18.41 5.44
C LEU A 67 -8.97 17.96 6.54
N ARG A 68 -10.06 17.31 6.11
CA ARG A 68 -11.07 16.72 7.02
C ARG A 68 -11.40 15.29 6.58
N VAL A 69 -11.45 14.36 7.53
CA VAL A 69 -11.88 12.98 7.28
C VAL A 69 -13.40 12.89 7.39
N ILE A 70 -14.06 12.34 6.37
CA ILE A 70 -15.51 12.16 6.34
C ILE A 70 -15.90 10.75 6.83
N GLY A 71 -15.06 9.76 6.57
CA GLY A 71 -15.29 8.37 6.97
C GLY A 71 -14.22 7.43 6.45
N ALA A 72 -14.30 6.16 6.86
CA ALA A 72 -13.45 5.08 6.38
C ALA A 72 -14.22 4.20 5.39
N VAL A 73 -13.57 3.71 4.35
CA VAL A 73 -14.18 2.87 3.31
C VAL A 73 -13.78 1.41 3.50
N TYR A 74 -12.50 1.11 3.69
CA TYR A 74 -11.96 -0.23 3.95
C TYR A 74 -10.57 -0.13 4.57
N THR A 75 -10.11 -1.23 5.16
CA THR A 75 -8.74 -1.37 5.68
C THR A 75 -7.78 -1.70 4.54
N SER A 76 -6.70 -0.93 4.41
CA SER A 76 -5.57 -1.29 3.55
C SER A 76 -4.55 -2.09 4.36
N VAL A 77 -4.04 -3.17 3.76
CA VAL A 77 -3.08 -4.09 4.39
C VAL A 77 -1.84 -4.19 3.51
N LEU A 78 -0.65 -4.14 4.10
CA LEU A 78 0.58 -4.39 3.35
C LEU A 78 0.67 -5.89 3.04
N SER A 79 0.82 -6.21 1.76
CA SER A 79 1.01 -7.57 1.28
C SER A 79 2.20 -7.60 0.32
N GLY A 80 3.23 -8.36 0.67
CA GLY A 80 4.37 -8.66 -0.19
C GLY A 80 4.28 -10.09 -0.68
N VAL A 81 4.53 -10.31 -1.98
CA VAL A 81 4.55 -11.64 -2.58
C VAL A 81 5.84 -11.90 -3.34
N THR A 82 6.27 -13.15 -3.31
CA THR A 82 7.39 -13.69 -4.07
C THR A 82 7.02 -15.07 -4.62
N LEU A 83 7.82 -15.64 -5.51
CA LEU A 83 7.66 -17.04 -5.92
C LEU A 83 8.12 -17.97 -4.79
N LYS A 84 7.38 -19.03 -4.52
CA LYS A 84 7.73 -20.04 -3.49
C LYS A 84 9.10 -20.65 -3.74
N SER A 85 9.51 -20.78 -5.00
CA SER A 85 10.82 -21.28 -5.41
C SER A 85 11.99 -20.37 -5.02
N SER A 86 11.74 -19.11 -4.66
CA SER A 86 12.79 -18.17 -4.22
C SER A 86 13.35 -18.52 -2.83
N GLY A 87 12.57 -19.20 -2.00
CA GLY A 87 12.89 -19.49 -0.61
C GLY A 87 12.79 -18.29 0.34
N LEU A 88 12.37 -17.11 -0.15
CA LEU A 88 12.15 -15.92 0.67
C LEU A 88 10.86 -16.09 1.47
N THR A 89 10.88 -15.79 2.75
CA THR A 89 9.74 -15.97 3.66
C THR A 89 9.38 -14.69 4.39
N TYR A 90 10.36 -13.89 4.77
CA TYR A 90 10.18 -12.66 5.53
C TYR A 90 10.56 -11.43 4.73
N ILE A 91 10.01 -10.28 5.12
CA ILE A 91 10.35 -9.01 4.44
C ILE A 91 11.85 -8.69 4.57
N HIS A 92 12.50 -9.03 5.68
CA HIS A 92 13.96 -8.81 5.84
C HIS A 92 14.83 -9.65 4.89
N ASP A 93 14.31 -10.75 4.32
CA ASP A 93 15.03 -11.55 3.30
C ASP A 93 15.24 -10.77 1.98
N LEU A 94 14.58 -9.62 1.83
CA LEU A 94 14.62 -8.81 0.61
C LEU A 94 15.88 -7.93 0.50
N LEU A 95 16.76 -7.93 1.50
CA LEU A 95 18.04 -7.21 1.42
C LEU A 95 18.83 -7.70 0.19
N GLY A 96 19.23 -6.76 -0.67
CA GLY A 96 19.96 -7.05 -1.90
C GLY A 96 19.12 -7.60 -3.06
N LYS A 97 17.78 -7.63 -2.93
CA LYS A 97 16.86 -8.13 -3.96
C LYS A 97 16.33 -7.02 -4.85
N ARG A 98 15.56 -7.41 -5.88
CA ARG A 98 14.86 -6.51 -6.81
C ARG A 98 13.38 -6.50 -6.44
N VAL A 99 12.85 -5.36 -6.05
CA VAL A 99 11.53 -5.29 -5.40
C VAL A 99 10.66 -4.19 -6.01
N ALA A 100 9.45 -4.52 -6.42
CA ALA A 100 8.41 -3.54 -6.74
C ALA A 100 7.80 -3.00 -5.45
N VAL A 101 8.00 -1.72 -5.18
CA VAL A 101 7.52 -1.04 -3.96
C VAL A 101 6.19 -0.30 -4.16
N GLY A 102 5.57 -0.45 -5.33
CA GLY A 102 4.36 0.26 -5.71
C GLY A 102 4.62 1.50 -6.56
N PRO A 103 3.55 2.11 -7.13
CA PRO A 103 3.68 3.33 -7.92
C PRO A 103 4.31 4.47 -7.11
N ALA A 104 5.08 5.32 -7.78
CA ALA A 104 5.69 6.48 -7.14
C ALA A 104 4.62 7.39 -6.48
N ALA A 105 4.92 7.91 -5.30
CA ALA A 105 4.03 8.74 -4.48
C ALA A 105 2.69 8.09 -4.10
N SER A 106 2.60 6.75 -4.17
CA SER A 106 1.43 6.00 -3.73
C SER A 106 1.50 5.64 -2.24
N ALA A 107 0.34 5.21 -1.71
CA ALA A 107 0.27 4.63 -0.37
C ALA A 107 1.07 3.32 -0.26
N THR A 108 1.13 2.53 -1.34
CA THR A 108 1.93 1.30 -1.38
C THR A 108 3.40 1.59 -1.19
N GLU A 109 3.94 2.54 -1.96
CA GLU A 109 5.34 2.95 -1.80
C GLU A 109 5.61 3.43 -0.38
N ASN A 110 4.74 4.31 0.16
CA ASN A 110 4.89 4.84 1.52
C ASN A 110 4.92 3.74 2.58
N ALA A 111 3.98 2.78 2.54
CA ALA A 111 3.92 1.68 3.49
C ALA A 111 5.09 0.70 3.33
N THR A 112 5.48 0.36 2.08
CA THR A 112 6.62 -0.53 1.82
C THR A 112 7.93 0.08 2.32
N LEU A 113 8.17 1.37 2.06
CA LEU A 113 9.36 2.06 2.55
C LEU A 113 9.35 2.22 4.06
N ALA A 114 8.19 2.38 4.70
CA ALA A 114 8.07 2.37 6.16
C ALA A 114 8.48 1.01 6.75
N ALA A 115 8.03 -0.10 6.15
CA ALA A 115 8.47 -1.45 6.54
C ALA A 115 10.00 -1.59 6.38
N PHE A 116 10.52 -1.24 5.22
CA PHE A 116 11.94 -1.38 4.89
C PHE A 116 12.85 -0.54 5.79
N GLY A 117 12.46 0.70 6.11
CA GLY A 117 13.23 1.58 6.99
C GLY A 117 13.43 0.99 8.39
N GLY A 118 12.41 0.30 8.93
CA GLY A 118 12.53 -0.44 10.20
C GLY A 118 13.51 -1.61 10.17
N MET A 119 13.87 -2.09 8.98
CA MET A 119 14.77 -3.23 8.74
C MET A 119 16.14 -2.82 8.17
N GLY A 120 16.37 -1.53 7.94
CA GLY A 120 17.59 -1.04 7.31
C GLY A 120 17.70 -1.38 5.82
N ILE A 121 16.58 -1.59 5.15
CA ILE A 121 16.49 -1.82 3.71
C ILE A 121 16.19 -0.47 3.04
N ASP A 122 17.01 -0.09 2.07
CA ASP A 122 16.85 1.13 1.29
C ASP A 122 17.43 1.01 -0.13
N SER A 123 17.37 2.08 -0.91
CA SER A 123 17.86 2.11 -2.29
C SER A 123 19.39 1.99 -2.42
N SER A 124 20.16 2.08 -1.35
CA SER A 124 21.60 1.88 -1.37
C SER A 124 22.00 0.40 -1.32
N ASN A 125 21.09 -0.45 -0.82
CA ASN A 125 21.35 -1.87 -0.61
C ASN A 125 20.31 -2.81 -1.26
N THR A 126 19.25 -2.29 -1.88
CA THR A 126 18.17 -3.06 -2.50
C THR A 126 17.68 -2.33 -3.75
N SER A 127 17.41 -3.04 -4.85
CA SER A 127 16.85 -2.43 -6.07
C SER A 127 15.36 -2.21 -5.88
N LEU A 128 14.95 -0.95 -5.81
CA LEU A 128 13.55 -0.55 -5.58
C LEU A 128 12.95 0.00 -6.88
N GLU A 129 11.87 -0.64 -7.35
CA GLU A 129 11.22 -0.31 -8.60
C GLU A 129 9.79 0.23 -8.35
N ASN A 130 9.46 1.37 -8.95
CA ASN A 130 8.12 1.92 -8.87
C ASN A 130 7.24 1.39 -10.00
N LEU A 131 6.46 0.35 -9.70
CA LEU A 131 5.55 -0.29 -10.64
C LEU A 131 4.11 -0.32 -10.11
N GLY A 132 3.15 -0.41 -11.04
CA GLY A 132 1.75 -0.71 -10.71
C GLY A 132 1.62 -2.07 -10.01
N LEU A 133 0.54 -2.27 -9.21
CA LEU A 133 0.38 -3.50 -8.42
C LEU A 133 0.27 -4.76 -9.32
N GLY A 134 -0.34 -4.63 -10.50
CA GLY A 134 -0.41 -5.70 -11.50
C GLY A 134 0.96 -5.94 -12.13
N ASP A 135 1.58 -4.89 -12.67
CA ASP A 135 2.87 -4.97 -13.36
C ASP A 135 3.99 -5.51 -12.45
N GLY A 136 3.96 -5.12 -11.17
CA GLY A 136 4.90 -5.64 -10.16
C GLY A 136 4.73 -7.14 -9.94
N ALA A 137 3.48 -7.61 -9.78
CA ALA A 137 3.18 -9.03 -9.62
C ALA A 137 3.54 -9.85 -10.88
N ASP A 138 3.25 -9.32 -12.07
CA ASP A 138 3.60 -9.94 -13.33
C ASP A 138 5.13 -10.06 -13.49
N SER A 139 5.88 -9.00 -13.12
CA SER A 139 7.35 -9.00 -13.13
C SER A 139 7.96 -10.04 -12.18
N VAL A 140 7.30 -10.33 -11.04
CA VAL A 140 7.69 -11.45 -10.16
C VAL A 140 7.40 -12.79 -10.84
N GLY A 141 6.24 -12.95 -11.48
CA GLY A 141 5.86 -14.14 -12.23
C GLY A 141 6.82 -14.49 -13.38
N ASP A 142 7.39 -13.47 -13.99
CA ASP A 142 8.38 -13.57 -15.08
C ASP A 142 9.83 -13.71 -14.59
N GLY A 143 10.07 -13.63 -13.27
CA GLY A 143 11.40 -13.70 -12.67
C GLY A 143 12.28 -12.46 -12.90
N ILE A 144 11.67 -11.35 -13.34
CA ILE A 144 12.35 -10.05 -13.49
C ILE A 144 12.62 -9.42 -12.12
N LEU A 145 11.63 -9.52 -11.23
CA LEU A 145 11.74 -9.07 -9.85
C LEU A 145 11.64 -10.25 -8.86
N ASP A 146 12.18 -10.05 -7.68
CA ASP A 146 12.22 -11.06 -6.64
C ASP A 146 10.98 -10.97 -5.73
N ALA A 147 10.41 -9.77 -5.56
CA ALA A 147 9.17 -9.56 -4.80
C ALA A 147 8.40 -8.33 -5.30
N ALA A 148 7.09 -8.30 -4.99
CA ALA A 148 6.23 -7.16 -5.28
C ALA A 148 5.28 -6.89 -4.11
N PHE A 149 5.10 -5.61 -3.79
CA PHE A 149 4.24 -5.16 -2.70
C PHE A 149 2.96 -4.51 -3.20
N GLY A 150 1.92 -4.59 -2.37
CA GLY A 150 0.69 -3.83 -2.49
C GLY A 150 0.20 -3.40 -1.11
N PHE A 151 -0.44 -2.23 -1.04
CA PHE A 151 -1.08 -1.71 0.16
C PHE A 151 -2.52 -1.33 -0.18
N ALA A 152 -3.43 -2.27 0.02
CA ALA A 152 -4.82 -2.17 -0.42
C ALA A 152 -5.72 -3.13 0.38
N GLY A 153 -7.03 -3.14 0.07
CA GLY A 153 -7.92 -4.18 0.55
C GLY A 153 -7.55 -5.56 -0.01
N LEU A 154 -7.66 -6.58 0.80
CA LEU A 154 -7.36 -7.97 0.42
C LEU A 154 -8.59 -8.66 -0.22
N PRO A 155 -8.39 -9.59 -1.18
CA PRO A 155 -7.13 -9.90 -1.86
C PRO A 155 -6.73 -8.82 -2.88
N ILE A 156 -5.42 -8.62 -3.06
CA ILE A 156 -4.90 -7.67 -4.06
C ILE A 156 -4.92 -8.33 -5.45
N GLY A 157 -5.60 -7.70 -6.42
CA GLY A 157 -5.90 -8.31 -7.71
C GLY A 157 -4.68 -8.84 -8.47
N GLY A 158 -3.59 -8.07 -8.56
CA GLY A 158 -2.35 -8.53 -9.23
C GLY A 158 -1.74 -9.76 -8.55
N GLN A 159 -1.70 -9.77 -7.21
CA GLN A 159 -1.19 -10.91 -6.43
C GLN A 159 -2.12 -12.13 -6.54
N LEU A 160 -3.44 -11.91 -6.60
CA LEU A 160 -4.42 -12.98 -6.82
C LEU A 160 -4.23 -13.64 -8.19
N ASN A 161 -4.01 -12.85 -9.24
CA ASN A 161 -3.74 -13.35 -10.58
C ASN A 161 -2.42 -14.14 -10.64
N LEU A 162 -1.37 -13.67 -9.98
CA LEU A 162 -0.10 -14.37 -9.86
C LEU A 162 -0.29 -15.72 -9.16
N ALA A 163 -0.98 -15.75 -8.03
CA ALA A 163 -1.26 -16.96 -7.25
C ALA A 163 -2.12 -17.99 -8.01
N ALA A 164 -2.91 -17.56 -9.00
CA ALA A 164 -3.69 -18.47 -9.84
C ALA A 164 -2.82 -19.24 -10.86
N THR A 165 -1.62 -18.76 -11.17
CA THR A 165 -0.76 -19.32 -12.22
C THR A 165 0.61 -19.78 -11.73
N LYS A 166 1.03 -19.35 -10.54
CA LYS A 166 2.33 -19.64 -9.95
C LYS A 166 2.18 -20.03 -8.48
N GLU A 167 3.09 -20.83 -7.97
CA GLU A 167 3.22 -21.06 -6.53
C GLU A 167 3.90 -19.84 -5.90
N ILE A 168 3.17 -19.12 -5.07
CA ILE A 168 3.66 -17.92 -4.38
C ILE A 168 3.94 -18.19 -2.91
N GLN A 169 4.76 -17.31 -2.32
CA GLN A 169 4.92 -17.12 -0.89
C GLN A 169 4.49 -15.70 -0.55
N VAL A 170 3.57 -15.54 0.40
CA VAL A 170 3.28 -14.26 1.04
C VAL A 170 4.38 -13.99 2.05
N LEU A 171 4.95 -12.79 2.03
CA LEU A 171 6.03 -12.42 2.93
C LEU A 171 5.48 -12.05 4.32
N ASP A 172 5.99 -12.71 5.34
CA ASP A 172 5.64 -12.51 6.75
C ASP A 172 6.50 -11.41 7.38
N MET A 173 6.11 -10.93 8.54
CA MET A 173 6.87 -10.01 9.39
C MET A 173 7.04 -10.60 10.79
N THR A 174 8.21 -10.43 11.37
CA THR A 174 8.42 -10.71 12.78
C THR A 174 7.71 -9.67 13.66
N GLN A 175 7.46 -9.99 14.92
CA GLN A 175 6.84 -9.03 15.83
C GLN A 175 7.71 -7.78 16.04
N GLU A 176 9.05 -7.95 16.12
CA GLU A 176 9.98 -6.84 16.26
C GLU A 176 9.92 -5.87 15.06
N GLU A 177 9.80 -6.39 13.85
CA GLU A 177 9.66 -5.58 12.64
C GLU A 177 8.35 -4.80 12.63
N ILE A 178 7.24 -5.43 13.01
CA ILE A 178 5.95 -4.77 13.15
C ILE A 178 6.04 -3.65 14.18
N ASP A 179 6.60 -3.92 15.34
CA ASP A 179 6.72 -2.93 16.42
C ASP A 179 7.51 -1.68 15.98
N LYS A 180 8.58 -1.87 15.20
CA LYS A 180 9.36 -0.77 14.60
C LYS A 180 8.53 0.07 13.64
N VAL A 181 7.74 -0.56 12.77
CA VAL A 181 6.87 0.14 11.82
C VAL A 181 5.79 0.94 12.55
N LEU A 182 5.13 0.32 13.53
CA LEU A 182 4.07 0.99 14.30
C LEU A 182 4.60 2.19 15.11
N ALA A 183 5.83 2.12 15.59
CA ALA A 183 6.47 3.25 16.27
C ALA A 183 6.71 4.44 15.32
N GLY A 184 6.82 4.22 14.03
CA GLY A 184 7.08 5.24 13.01
C GLY A 184 5.84 6.05 12.58
N ASN A 185 4.63 5.49 12.70
CA ASN A 185 3.39 6.18 12.32
C ASN A 185 2.20 5.66 13.13
N ALA A 186 1.54 6.55 13.87
CA ALA A 186 0.40 6.21 14.73
C ALA A 186 -0.88 5.78 13.98
N ALA A 187 -0.92 5.91 12.66
CA ALA A 187 -2.03 5.41 11.86
C ALA A 187 -1.91 3.90 11.55
N TYR A 188 -0.71 3.33 11.69
CA TYR A 188 -0.50 1.90 11.44
C TYR A 188 -1.00 1.04 12.59
N ILE A 189 -1.63 -0.06 12.24
CA ILE A 189 -2.10 -1.10 13.17
C ILE A 189 -1.55 -2.46 12.76
N GLN A 190 -1.22 -3.30 13.74
CA GLN A 190 -0.87 -4.68 13.47
C GLN A 190 -2.09 -5.43 12.93
N THR A 191 -1.89 -6.23 11.89
CA THR A 191 -2.90 -7.10 11.31
C THR A 191 -2.26 -8.37 10.75
N LYS A 192 -3.02 -9.13 9.99
CA LYS A 192 -2.55 -10.33 9.28
C LYS A 192 -3.23 -10.45 7.92
N ILE A 193 -2.59 -11.17 7.02
CA ILE A 193 -3.19 -11.69 5.80
C ILE A 193 -3.70 -13.09 6.15
N PRO A 194 -5.03 -13.32 6.19
CA PRO A 194 -5.57 -14.61 6.60
C PRO A 194 -5.15 -15.74 5.65
N ALA A 195 -4.92 -16.92 6.20
CA ALA A 195 -4.72 -18.14 5.42
C ALA A 195 -5.83 -18.30 4.37
N GLY A 196 -5.46 -18.75 3.17
CA GLY A 196 -6.40 -18.91 2.06
C GLY A 196 -6.82 -17.61 1.34
N THR A 197 -6.23 -16.46 1.69
CA THR A 197 -6.42 -15.21 0.92
C THR A 197 -5.95 -15.38 -0.52
N TYR A 198 -4.84 -16.09 -0.71
CA TYR A 198 -4.29 -16.43 -2.02
C TYR A 198 -4.16 -17.95 -2.17
N THR A 199 -4.25 -18.45 -3.40
CA THR A 199 -4.07 -19.87 -3.70
C THR A 199 -2.69 -20.35 -3.23
N GLY A 200 -2.65 -21.40 -2.42
CA GLY A 200 -1.41 -21.99 -1.89
C GLY A 200 -0.82 -21.26 -0.66
N GLN A 201 -1.52 -20.29 -0.11
CA GLN A 201 -1.19 -19.68 1.18
C GLN A 201 -1.89 -20.45 2.30
N ASP A 202 -1.13 -21.25 3.07
CA ASP A 202 -1.68 -22.16 4.09
C ASP A 202 -1.71 -21.56 5.49
N ASN A 203 -0.98 -20.45 5.73
CA ASN A 203 -0.83 -19.81 7.04
C ASN A 203 -1.33 -18.37 7.04
N ASP A 204 -1.62 -17.86 8.23
CA ASP A 204 -1.76 -16.43 8.47
C ASP A 204 -0.39 -15.79 8.43
N ASP A 205 -0.20 -14.75 7.60
CA ASP A 205 1.04 -13.98 7.53
C ASP A 205 0.87 -12.65 8.26
N LYS A 206 1.77 -12.34 9.21
CA LYS A 206 1.72 -11.11 10.01
C LYS A 206 2.15 -9.92 9.19
N THR A 207 1.47 -8.80 9.40
CA THR A 207 1.76 -7.55 8.70
C THR A 207 1.13 -6.37 9.44
N PHE A 208 1.07 -5.23 8.80
CA PHE A 208 0.36 -4.05 9.29
C PHE A 208 -0.56 -3.47 8.23
N GLY A 209 -1.43 -2.56 8.69
CA GLY A 209 -2.40 -1.88 7.83
C GLY A 209 -2.86 -0.56 8.42
N VAL A 210 -3.83 0.05 7.78
CA VAL A 210 -4.54 1.27 8.23
C VAL A 210 -6.03 1.13 8.03
#